data_b012538212f413bb6b3bbd0c60e21bdd
#
_entry.id   b012538212f413bb6b3bbd0c60e21bdd
#
_cell.length_a   1.000
_cell.length_b   1.000
_cell.length_c   1.000
_cell.angle_alpha   90.00
_cell.angle_beta   90.00
_cell.angle_gamma   90.00
#
_symmetry.space_group_name_H-M   'P 1'
#
loop_
_entity.id
_entity.type
_entity.pdbx_description
1 polymer ?
#
loop_
_entity_poly.entity_id
_entity_poly.type
_entity_poly.pdbx_seq_one_letter_code
_entity_poly.pdbx_strand_id
1 'polypeptide(L)'
;MKIFVTGGTGFVGGYVLEALQKAGHEVHALVRPGSEHKLPPDFSGKLISGKVFDFSFPSESDAVVHLIGILRPNFYRGDTFEKIHFQATKIVVDKAADAGVKRFLLMSANGVKPDGTVYQLTKYMAEQYLRNSGLAWTIFRPSVLFGNPDYPRGDADKPEFSSLLYRQMVKLPLPAPMFHSGMAIRQAGSFKLLPAYVGDLAKGVAAALTTDSSAGKIYHVGGSDELTWREIIDTIATAAGKRRKWKIPVPSWGIGAAAAVLGWLPFFPVTRDQITMLMEGNTCDGSDFYQDFDIEPTAFTPENLGYLR
;
A
#
# COMPACT_ATOMS: atom_id res chain seq x y z
N MET A 1 3.46 -6.23 -23.84
CA MET A 1 2.96 -4.83 -23.76
C MET A 1 4.07 -3.95 -23.23
N LYS A 2 4.09 -2.68 -23.65
CA LYS A 2 4.94 -1.63 -23.04
C LYS A 2 4.19 -0.97 -21.90
N ILE A 3 4.66 -1.11 -20.67
CA ILE A 3 3.96 -0.68 -19.47
C ILE A 3 4.71 0.48 -18.81
N PHE A 4 4.07 1.63 -18.70
CA PHE A 4 4.59 2.73 -17.91
C PHE A 4 4.21 2.59 -16.44
N VAL A 5 5.22 2.53 -15.56
CA VAL A 5 5.04 2.33 -14.12
C VAL A 5 5.52 3.53 -13.34
N THR A 6 4.67 4.04 -12.46
CA THR A 6 5.05 5.08 -11.49
C THR A 6 5.03 4.52 -10.08
N GLY A 7 5.95 4.95 -9.24
CA GLY A 7 6.08 4.42 -7.87
C GLY A 7 6.82 3.08 -7.77
N GLY A 8 7.51 2.65 -8.82
CA GLY A 8 8.26 1.39 -8.88
C GLY A 8 9.37 1.24 -7.83
N THR A 9 9.88 2.33 -7.27
CA THR A 9 10.91 2.32 -6.21
C THR A 9 10.35 2.12 -4.80
N GLY A 10 9.01 2.03 -4.64
CA GLY A 10 8.34 1.78 -3.36
C GLY A 10 8.30 0.29 -3.00
N PHE A 11 7.75 -0.01 -1.80
CA PHE A 11 7.55 -1.39 -1.34
C PHE A 11 6.71 -2.22 -2.31
N VAL A 12 5.49 -1.79 -2.61
CA VAL A 12 4.62 -2.47 -3.60
C VAL A 12 5.24 -2.46 -4.99
N GLY A 13 5.90 -1.34 -5.33
CA GLY A 13 6.50 -1.14 -6.65
C GLY A 13 7.53 -2.19 -7.03
N GLY A 14 8.40 -2.58 -6.10
CA GLY A 14 9.40 -3.63 -6.35
C GLY A 14 8.79 -4.97 -6.76
N TYR A 15 7.76 -5.41 -6.03
CA TYR A 15 7.03 -6.64 -6.35
C TYR A 15 6.27 -6.56 -7.68
N VAL A 16 5.63 -5.41 -7.95
CA VAL A 16 4.90 -5.20 -9.22
C VAL A 16 5.86 -5.17 -10.41
N LEU A 17 6.99 -4.49 -10.31
CA LEU A 17 8.01 -4.46 -11.38
C LEU A 17 8.48 -5.87 -11.73
N GLU A 18 8.76 -6.69 -10.72
CA GLU A 18 9.18 -8.07 -10.93
C GLU A 18 8.06 -8.92 -11.55
N ALA A 19 6.82 -8.79 -11.05
CA ALA A 19 5.69 -9.54 -11.61
C ALA A 19 5.44 -9.18 -13.08
N LEU A 20 5.54 -7.91 -13.45
CA LEU A 20 5.41 -7.45 -14.83
C LEU A 20 6.52 -8.01 -15.75
N GLN A 21 7.77 -8.00 -15.28
CA GLN A 21 8.89 -8.57 -16.03
C GLN A 21 8.73 -10.10 -16.20
N LYS A 22 8.32 -10.83 -15.15
CA LYS A 22 8.03 -12.28 -15.21
C LYS A 22 6.90 -12.62 -16.18
N ALA A 23 5.93 -11.70 -16.33
CA ALA A 23 4.86 -11.81 -17.31
C ALA A 23 5.28 -11.43 -18.74
N GLY A 24 6.56 -11.09 -18.96
CA GLY A 24 7.11 -10.79 -20.29
C GLY A 24 6.77 -9.39 -20.81
N HIS A 25 6.42 -8.45 -19.93
CA HIS A 25 6.15 -7.06 -20.32
C HIS A 25 7.44 -6.23 -20.40
N GLU A 26 7.50 -5.30 -21.36
CA GLU A 26 8.51 -4.26 -21.41
C GLU A 26 8.11 -3.14 -20.42
N VAL A 27 8.92 -2.91 -19.39
CA VAL A 27 8.58 -1.98 -18.32
C VAL A 27 9.37 -0.68 -18.44
N HIS A 28 8.67 0.45 -18.47
CA HIS A 28 9.25 1.80 -18.39
C HIS A 28 8.92 2.38 -17.00
N ALA A 29 9.91 2.49 -16.12
CA ALA A 29 9.71 2.94 -14.75
C ALA A 29 10.06 4.43 -14.58
N LEU A 30 9.12 5.23 -14.06
CA LEU A 30 9.41 6.60 -13.64
C LEU A 30 10.18 6.57 -12.34
N VAL A 31 11.41 7.07 -12.36
CA VAL A 31 12.34 7.06 -11.24
C VAL A 31 12.84 8.47 -10.97
N ARG A 32 12.76 8.90 -9.73
CA ARG A 32 13.32 10.18 -9.30
C ARG A 32 14.86 10.11 -9.36
N PRO A 33 15.55 11.16 -9.85
CA PRO A 33 17.00 11.19 -9.82
C PRO A 33 17.57 10.85 -8.44
N GLY A 34 18.54 9.93 -8.39
CA GLY A 34 19.15 9.43 -7.15
C GLY A 34 18.36 8.32 -6.44
N SER A 35 17.24 7.85 -7.02
CA SER A 35 16.45 6.72 -6.47
C SER A 35 16.60 5.43 -7.30
N GLU A 36 17.48 5.39 -8.26
CA GLU A 36 17.71 4.25 -9.17
C GLU A 36 18.14 2.99 -8.39
N HIS A 37 18.91 3.19 -7.33
CA HIS A 37 19.37 2.12 -6.44
C HIS A 37 18.23 1.39 -5.70
N LYS A 38 17.00 1.93 -5.70
CA LYS A 38 15.81 1.34 -5.05
C LYS A 38 15.03 0.39 -5.95
N LEU A 39 15.39 0.31 -7.20
CA LEU A 39 14.80 -0.66 -8.14
C LEU A 39 15.26 -2.09 -7.84
N PRO A 40 14.49 -3.11 -8.24
CA PRO A 40 14.96 -4.50 -8.17
C PRO A 40 16.34 -4.67 -8.83
N PRO A 41 17.25 -5.49 -8.26
CA PRO A 41 18.58 -5.73 -8.85
C PRO A 41 18.52 -6.21 -10.29
N ASP A 42 17.53 -7.07 -10.59
CA ASP A 42 17.33 -7.69 -11.91
C ASP A 42 16.35 -6.88 -12.79
N PHE A 43 16.11 -5.61 -12.44
CA PHE A 43 15.27 -4.76 -13.25
C PHE A 43 15.95 -4.47 -14.60
N SER A 44 15.39 -5.02 -15.65
CA SER A 44 15.89 -4.89 -17.04
C SER A 44 15.10 -3.88 -17.89
N GLY A 45 14.11 -3.20 -17.27
CA GLY A 45 13.26 -2.23 -17.95
C GLY A 45 13.95 -0.89 -18.21
N LYS A 46 13.27 -0.01 -18.95
CA LYS A 46 13.75 1.34 -19.27
C LYS A 46 13.47 2.30 -18.11
N LEU A 47 14.46 3.13 -17.79
CA LEU A 47 14.30 4.19 -16.80
C LEU A 47 13.84 5.50 -17.47
N ILE A 48 12.78 6.08 -16.93
CA ILE A 48 12.33 7.44 -17.20
C ILE A 48 12.75 8.28 -16.00
N SER A 49 13.79 9.10 -16.17
CA SER A 49 14.24 9.99 -15.09
C SER A 49 13.31 11.19 -14.96
N GLY A 50 12.79 11.43 -13.75
CA GLY A 50 11.90 12.57 -13.51
C GLY A 50 11.12 12.45 -12.20
N LYS A 51 10.42 13.54 -11.87
CA LYS A 51 9.41 13.57 -10.79
C LYS A 51 8.02 13.47 -11.41
N VAL A 52 7.04 12.97 -10.68
CA VAL A 52 5.66 12.81 -11.19
C VAL A 52 5.03 14.12 -11.68
N PHE A 53 5.52 15.27 -11.21
CA PHE A 53 5.09 16.60 -11.64
C PHE A 53 5.92 17.18 -12.82
N ASP A 54 7.03 16.50 -13.17
CA ASP A 54 7.95 16.93 -14.22
C ASP A 54 8.67 15.71 -14.82
N PHE A 55 8.07 15.15 -15.87
CA PHE A 55 8.61 14.00 -16.61
C PHE A 55 8.07 13.97 -18.04
N SER A 56 8.84 13.37 -18.93
CA SER A 56 8.39 13.04 -20.29
C SER A 56 7.63 11.73 -20.29
N PHE A 57 6.38 11.77 -20.73
CA PHE A 57 5.56 10.55 -20.81
C PHE A 57 6.04 9.69 -21.99
N PRO A 58 6.24 8.38 -21.82
CA PRO A 58 6.65 7.49 -22.91
C PRO A 58 5.46 7.22 -23.84
N SER A 59 5.43 7.89 -25.00
CA SER A 59 4.30 7.93 -25.94
C SER A 59 3.88 6.56 -26.52
N GLU A 60 4.78 5.58 -26.47
CA GLU A 60 4.49 4.22 -26.99
C GLU A 60 3.95 3.27 -25.91
N SER A 61 3.47 3.80 -24.79
CA SER A 61 2.94 2.95 -23.72
C SER A 61 1.57 2.38 -24.06
N ASP A 62 1.42 1.05 -23.93
CA ASP A 62 0.13 0.35 -24.07
C ASP A 62 -0.74 0.52 -22.81
N ALA A 63 -0.10 0.57 -21.64
CA ALA A 63 -0.77 0.69 -20.35
C ALA A 63 0.04 1.47 -19.32
N VAL A 64 -0.66 1.96 -18.29
CA VAL A 64 -0.07 2.59 -17.11
C VAL A 64 -0.39 1.79 -15.85
N VAL A 65 0.61 1.62 -14.97
CA VAL A 65 0.42 1.13 -13.61
C VAL A 65 0.87 2.23 -12.63
N HIS A 66 -0.10 2.87 -11.98
CA HIS A 66 0.13 4.00 -11.08
C HIS A 66 0.10 3.56 -9.62
N LEU A 67 1.27 3.48 -8.99
CA LEU A 67 1.46 2.99 -7.63
C LEU A 67 1.86 4.09 -6.63
N ILE A 68 1.93 5.35 -7.07
CA ILE A 68 2.36 6.44 -6.20
C ILE A 68 1.36 6.67 -5.07
N GLY A 69 1.88 6.71 -3.84
CA GLY A 69 1.14 7.05 -2.65
C GLY A 69 2.08 7.26 -1.47
N ILE A 70 1.59 7.93 -0.44
CA ILE A 70 2.30 8.15 0.82
C ILE A 70 1.39 7.78 2.00
N LEU A 71 1.96 7.21 3.06
CA LEU A 71 1.24 6.90 4.30
C LEU A 71 1.27 8.07 5.29
N ARG A 72 2.17 9.04 5.07
CA ARG A 72 2.34 10.24 5.89
C ARG A 72 2.73 11.42 5.01
N PRO A 73 2.19 12.61 5.26
CA PRO A 73 2.63 13.82 4.60
C PRO A 73 4.04 14.19 5.08
N ASN A 74 4.83 14.79 4.20
CA ASN A 74 6.10 15.42 4.54
C ASN A 74 6.04 16.89 4.16
N PHE A 75 5.62 17.72 5.12
CA PHE A 75 5.42 19.15 4.90
C PHE A 75 6.71 19.89 4.55
N TYR A 76 7.88 19.43 5.03
CA TYR A 76 9.18 20.02 4.69
C TYR A 76 9.54 19.85 3.21
N ARG A 77 9.06 18.78 2.58
CA ARG A 77 9.22 18.51 1.13
C ARG A 77 8.02 18.98 0.31
N GLY A 78 6.99 19.51 0.95
CA GLY A 78 5.75 19.86 0.30
C GLY A 78 4.96 18.65 -0.21
N ASP A 79 5.18 17.46 0.36
CA ASP A 79 4.47 16.23 0.00
C ASP A 79 3.23 16.10 0.89
N THR A 80 2.09 16.58 0.41
CA THR A 80 0.77 16.42 1.06
C THR A 80 0.00 15.26 0.45
N PHE A 81 -1.01 14.75 1.14
CA PHE A 81 -1.91 13.73 0.58
C PHE A 81 -2.58 14.21 -0.70
N GLU A 82 -3.09 15.44 -0.72
CA GLU A 82 -3.73 16.02 -1.91
C GLU A 82 -2.77 16.04 -3.10
N LYS A 83 -1.55 16.53 -2.90
CA LYS A 83 -0.55 16.64 -3.96
C LYS A 83 -0.16 15.26 -4.49
N ILE A 84 0.14 14.31 -3.59
CA ILE A 84 0.71 13.01 -3.98
C ILE A 84 -0.38 12.00 -4.40
N HIS A 85 -1.56 12.02 -3.78
CA HIS A 85 -2.62 11.09 -4.15
C HIS A 85 -3.48 11.60 -5.30
N PHE A 86 -3.93 12.87 -5.22
CA PHE A 86 -4.87 13.39 -6.21
C PHE A 86 -4.16 14.07 -7.38
N GLN A 87 -3.36 15.12 -7.14
CA GLN A 87 -2.76 15.91 -8.23
C GLN A 87 -1.76 15.08 -9.05
N ALA A 88 -0.96 14.20 -8.41
CA ALA A 88 -0.06 13.31 -9.14
C ALA A 88 -0.82 12.31 -10.01
N THR A 89 -1.90 11.70 -9.49
CA THR A 89 -2.76 10.80 -10.28
C THR A 89 -3.38 11.54 -11.45
N LYS A 90 -3.92 12.74 -11.22
CA LYS A 90 -4.50 13.58 -12.28
C LYS A 90 -3.51 13.80 -13.43
N ILE A 91 -2.29 14.22 -13.14
CA ILE A 91 -1.25 14.46 -14.16
C ILE A 91 -0.94 13.20 -14.95
N VAL A 92 -0.81 12.05 -14.29
CA VAL A 92 -0.50 10.79 -14.98
C VAL A 92 -1.67 10.32 -15.83
N VAL A 93 -2.91 10.50 -15.37
CA VAL A 93 -4.14 10.19 -16.14
C VAL A 93 -4.23 11.06 -17.37
N ASP A 94 -4.06 12.40 -17.22
CA ASP A 94 -4.13 13.34 -18.34
C ASP A 94 -3.09 13.00 -19.41
N LYS A 95 -1.83 12.81 -19.01
CA LYS A 95 -0.75 12.43 -19.95
C LYS A 95 -0.98 11.07 -20.63
N ALA A 96 -1.57 10.11 -19.91
CA ALA A 96 -1.91 8.81 -20.48
C ALA A 96 -3.05 8.95 -21.52
N ALA A 97 -4.07 9.73 -21.24
CA ALA A 97 -5.16 10.00 -22.16
C ALA A 97 -4.67 10.75 -23.42
N ASP A 98 -3.87 11.80 -23.24
CA ASP A 98 -3.26 12.57 -24.35
C ASP A 98 -2.35 11.70 -25.25
N ALA A 99 -1.67 10.71 -24.66
CA ALA A 99 -0.84 9.76 -25.40
C ALA A 99 -1.61 8.59 -26.03
N GLY A 100 -2.94 8.53 -25.86
CA GLY A 100 -3.77 7.48 -26.41
C GLY A 100 -3.61 6.10 -25.73
N VAL A 101 -3.11 6.08 -24.49
CA VAL A 101 -3.01 4.85 -23.69
C VAL A 101 -4.41 4.27 -23.48
N LYS A 102 -4.54 2.96 -23.63
CA LYS A 102 -5.85 2.31 -23.51
C LYS A 102 -6.14 1.84 -22.08
N ARG A 103 -5.14 1.39 -21.35
CA ARG A 103 -5.29 0.67 -20.09
C ARG A 103 -4.63 1.41 -18.92
N PHE A 104 -5.34 1.62 -17.83
CA PHE A 104 -4.80 2.29 -16.64
C PHE A 104 -5.14 1.54 -15.34
N LEU A 105 -4.12 1.12 -14.61
CA LEU A 105 -4.25 0.44 -13.33
C LEU A 105 -3.84 1.39 -12.20
N LEU A 106 -4.74 1.59 -11.23
CA LEU A 106 -4.53 2.49 -10.10
C LEU A 106 -4.43 1.72 -8.79
N MET A 107 -3.37 1.96 -8.03
CA MET A 107 -3.26 1.50 -6.65
C MET A 107 -3.93 2.49 -5.69
N SER A 108 -5.10 2.13 -5.22
CA SER A 108 -5.85 2.85 -4.19
C SER A 108 -5.63 2.24 -2.81
N ALA A 109 -6.64 2.21 -1.97
CA ALA A 109 -6.60 1.59 -0.65
C ALA A 109 -8.01 1.15 -0.22
N ASN A 110 -8.10 0.11 0.62
CA ASN A 110 -9.37 -0.24 1.24
C ASN A 110 -9.84 0.86 2.20
N GLY A 111 -11.16 1.01 2.37
CA GLY A 111 -11.77 2.04 3.22
C GLY A 111 -11.78 3.45 2.62
N VAL A 112 -11.45 3.63 1.35
CA VAL A 112 -11.53 4.91 0.63
C VAL A 112 -12.98 5.39 0.54
N LYS A 113 -13.24 6.63 0.98
CA LYS A 113 -14.59 7.23 1.04
C LYS A 113 -14.52 8.77 0.99
N PRO A 114 -15.61 9.47 0.55
CA PRO A 114 -15.60 10.93 0.40
C PRO A 114 -15.63 11.70 1.73
N ASP A 115 -16.18 11.10 2.78
CA ASP A 115 -16.40 11.72 4.11
C ASP A 115 -15.38 11.21 5.16
N GLY A 116 -14.28 10.61 4.71
CA GLY A 116 -13.25 10.05 5.57
C GLY A 116 -12.15 11.03 5.96
N THR A 117 -11.02 10.47 6.40
CA THR A 117 -9.79 11.22 6.65
C THR A 117 -9.26 11.86 5.36
N VAL A 118 -8.32 12.81 5.48
CA VAL A 118 -7.69 13.44 4.29
C VAL A 118 -7.04 12.39 3.38
N TYR A 119 -6.46 11.34 3.94
CA TYR A 119 -5.93 10.20 3.18
C TYR A 119 -7.04 9.52 2.35
N GLN A 120 -8.15 9.14 3.00
CA GLN A 120 -9.27 8.45 2.34
C GLN A 120 -9.93 9.33 1.27
N LEU A 121 -10.18 10.60 1.58
CA LEU A 121 -10.76 11.57 0.65
C LEU A 121 -9.89 11.77 -0.59
N THR A 122 -8.58 11.99 -0.43
CA THR A 122 -7.69 12.28 -1.57
C THR A 122 -7.51 11.07 -2.48
N LYS A 123 -7.50 9.85 -1.93
CA LYS A 123 -7.55 8.62 -2.71
C LYS A 123 -8.89 8.47 -3.45
N TYR A 124 -10.01 8.77 -2.80
CA TYR A 124 -11.33 8.77 -3.43
C TYR A 124 -11.40 9.76 -4.61
N MET A 125 -10.90 10.98 -4.44
CA MET A 125 -10.84 11.97 -5.52
C MET A 125 -10.03 11.46 -6.71
N ALA A 126 -8.90 10.79 -6.47
CA ALA A 126 -8.06 10.19 -7.51
C ALA A 126 -8.81 9.08 -8.29
N GLU A 127 -9.54 8.22 -7.58
CA GLU A 127 -10.38 7.19 -8.22
C GLU A 127 -11.48 7.80 -9.08
N GLN A 128 -12.20 8.81 -8.56
CA GLN A 128 -13.27 9.47 -9.33
C GLN A 128 -12.71 10.15 -10.58
N TYR A 129 -11.54 10.78 -10.48
CA TYR A 129 -10.90 11.41 -11.63
C TYR A 129 -10.57 10.38 -12.72
N LEU A 130 -9.95 9.26 -12.35
CA LEU A 130 -9.64 8.19 -13.29
C LEU A 130 -10.90 7.58 -13.93
N ARG A 131 -11.94 7.33 -13.13
CA ARG A 131 -13.21 6.75 -13.64
C ARG A 131 -13.88 7.62 -14.69
N ASN A 132 -13.68 8.92 -14.64
CA ASN A 132 -14.24 9.89 -15.59
C ASN A 132 -13.30 10.23 -16.77
N SER A 133 -12.12 9.59 -16.88
CA SER A 133 -11.11 9.92 -17.88
C SER A 133 -11.36 9.31 -19.27
N GLY A 134 -12.26 8.33 -19.38
CA GLY A 134 -12.47 7.56 -20.62
C GLY A 134 -11.46 6.42 -20.83
N LEU A 135 -10.45 6.28 -19.99
CA LEU A 135 -9.50 5.14 -20.03
C LEU A 135 -10.17 3.85 -19.57
N ALA A 136 -9.74 2.70 -20.08
CA ALA A 136 -10.12 1.40 -19.53
C ALA A 136 -9.36 1.16 -18.24
N TRP A 137 -9.94 1.55 -17.11
CA TRP A 137 -9.31 1.53 -15.80
C TRP A 137 -9.58 0.26 -15.01
N THR A 138 -8.66 -0.10 -14.13
CA THR A 138 -8.87 -1.02 -12.99
C THR A 138 -8.30 -0.37 -11.73
N ILE A 139 -9.02 -0.48 -10.63
CA ILE A 139 -8.62 0.08 -9.34
C ILE A 139 -8.43 -1.06 -8.35
N PHE A 140 -7.27 -1.10 -7.70
CA PHE A 140 -7.00 -2.04 -6.59
C PHE A 140 -7.10 -1.31 -5.26
N ARG A 141 -7.91 -1.84 -4.36
CA ARG A 141 -8.09 -1.36 -2.98
C ARG A 141 -7.55 -2.39 -1.99
N PRO A 142 -6.23 -2.47 -1.82
CA PRO A 142 -5.67 -3.39 -0.84
C PRO A 142 -5.99 -2.95 0.60
N SER A 143 -6.15 -3.95 1.45
CA SER A 143 -6.10 -3.79 2.91
C SER A 143 -4.64 -3.53 3.36
N VAL A 144 -4.29 -3.81 4.60
CA VAL A 144 -2.90 -3.71 5.05
C VAL A 144 -2.04 -4.75 4.33
N LEU A 145 -0.95 -4.31 3.72
CA LEU A 145 -0.06 -5.17 2.94
C LEU A 145 1.13 -5.64 3.78
N PHE A 146 1.45 -6.93 3.67
CA PHE A 146 2.66 -7.50 4.25
C PHE A 146 3.54 -8.17 3.20
N GLY A 147 4.82 -8.31 3.51
CA GLY A 147 5.84 -8.95 2.68
C GLY A 147 7.22 -8.42 3.01
N ASN A 148 8.25 -9.08 2.53
CA ASN A 148 9.62 -8.69 2.82
C ASN A 148 9.93 -7.28 2.26
N PRO A 149 10.18 -6.25 3.10
CA PRO A 149 10.48 -4.90 2.62
C PRO A 149 11.83 -4.83 1.91
N ASP A 150 12.73 -5.76 2.21
CA ASP A 150 14.05 -5.84 1.60
C ASP A 150 14.02 -6.53 0.22
N TYR A 151 12.87 -7.09 -0.13
CA TYR A 151 12.69 -7.71 -1.43
C TYR A 151 12.37 -6.67 -2.51
N PRO A 152 12.93 -6.80 -3.68
CA PRO A 152 14.01 -7.71 -4.08
C PRO A 152 15.41 -7.18 -3.75
N ARG A 153 15.53 -6.12 -3.00
CA ARG A 153 16.78 -5.47 -2.58
C ARG A 153 16.75 -5.15 -1.09
N GLY A 154 17.77 -5.49 -0.33
CA GLY A 154 17.97 -5.23 1.10
C GLY A 154 17.91 -3.74 1.54
N ASP A 155 16.86 -3.02 1.16
CA ASP A 155 16.61 -1.63 1.59
C ASP A 155 15.57 -1.63 2.72
N ALA A 156 16.05 -1.90 3.93
CA ALA A 156 15.25 -1.99 5.16
C ALA A 156 14.44 -0.72 5.51
N ASP A 157 14.58 0.36 4.76
CA ASP A 157 13.91 1.64 5.02
C ASP A 157 12.52 1.76 4.38
N LYS A 158 12.09 0.76 3.58
CA LYS A 158 10.74 0.78 3.00
C LYS A 158 9.71 0.56 4.12
N PRO A 159 8.73 1.46 4.28
CA PRO A 159 7.68 1.29 5.28
C PRO A 159 6.78 0.11 4.89
N GLU A 160 6.88 -0.99 5.61
CA GLU A 160 6.04 -2.17 5.50
C GLU A 160 5.35 -2.41 6.84
N PHE A 161 4.11 -2.86 6.79
CA PHE A 161 3.21 -2.97 7.95
C PHE A 161 3.80 -3.82 9.08
N SER A 162 4.22 -5.05 8.78
CA SER A 162 4.71 -5.99 9.81
C SER A 162 6.05 -5.57 10.40
N SER A 163 6.96 -5.06 9.56
CA SER A 163 8.26 -4.54 9.98
C SER A 163 8.12 -3.31 10.86
N LEU A 164 7.18 -2.40 10.54
CA LEU A 164 6.88 -1.25 11.39
C LEU A 164 6.36 -1.69 12.76
N LEU A 165 5.40 -2.61 12.81
CA LEU A 165 4.86 -3.13 14.07
C LEU A 165 5.92 -3.89 14.87
N TYR A 166 6.76 -4.68 14.20
CA TYR A 166 7.87 -5.34 14.84
C TYR A 166 8.81 -4.34 15.51
N ARG A 167 9.28 -3.33 14.77
CA ARG A 167 10.23 -2.31 15.30
C ARG A 167 9.63 -1.49 16.43
N GLN A 168 8.37 -1.07 16.29
CA GLN A 168 7.74 -0.13 17.22
C GLN A 168 7.10 -0.80 18.45
N MET A 169 6.59 -2.03 18.30
CA MET A 169 5.78 -2.65 19.34
C MET A 169 6.33 -3.98 19.84
N VAL A 170 6.98 -4.77 18.98
CA VAL A 170 7.43 -6.11 19.35
C VAL A 170 8.89 -6.13 19.78
N LYS A 171 9.77 -5.43 19.08
CA LYS A 171 11.23 -5.39 19.38
C LYS A 171 11.53 -4.76 20.74
N LEU A 172 10.81 -3.70 21.09
CA LEU A 172 11.02 -2.97 22.34
C LEU A 172 10.58 -3.80 23.56
N PRO A 173 11.24 -3.67 24.73
CA PRO A 173 10.86 -4.38 25.96
C PRO A 173 9.61 -3.78 26.65
N LEU A 174 8.83 -2.99 25.94
CA LEU A 174 7.61 -2.32 26.42
C LEU A 174 6.37 -3.15 26.04
N PRO A 175 5.27 -3.10 26.81
CA PRO A 175 4.02 -3.73 26.43
C PRO A 175 3.48 -3.18 25.11
N ALA A 176 2.89 -4.05 24.29
CA ALA A 176 2.24 -3.60 23.05
C ALA A 176 0.87 -2.97 23.38
N PRO A 177 0.54 -1.81 22.81
CA PRO A 177 -0.75 -1.15 23.05
C PRO A 177 -1.88 -1.89 22.32
N MET A 178 -2.92 -2.20 23.07
CA MET A 178 -4.20 -2.71 22.59
C MET A 178 -5.22 -1.58 22.63
N PHE A 179 -5.53 -1.02 21.47
CA PHE A 179 -6.41 0.15 21.40
C PHE A 179 -7.87 -0.22 21.66
N HIS A 180 -8.61 0.69 22.33
CA HIS A 180 -10.05 0.58 22.53
C HIS A 180 -10.73 1.94 22.46
N SER A 181 -12.02 1.97 22.12
CA SER A 181 -12.84 3.17 22.13
C SER A 181 -13.61 3.29 23.47
N GLY A 182 -13.67 4.50 24.00
CA GLY A 182 -14.44 4.81 25.20
C GLY A 182 -14.04 3.93 26.40
N MET A 183 -15.04 3.37 27.09
CA MET A 183 -14.87 2.53 28.29
C MET A 183 -14.77 1.02 27.99
N ALA A 184 -14.69 0.63 26.72
CA ALA A 184 -14.70 -0.77 26.29
C ALA A 184 -13.31 -1.46 26.44
N ILE A 185 -12.72 -1.40 27.64
CA ILE A 185 -11.37 -1.95 27.92
C ILE A 185 -11.28 -3.46 27.58
N ARG A 186 -12.36 -4.21 27.79
CA ARG A 186 -12.39 -5.65 27.47
C ARG A 186 -12.28 -5.93 25.97
N GLN A 187 -12.62 -4.96 25.12
CA GLN A 187 -12.53 -5.04 23.65
C GLN A 187 -11.23 -4.45 23.12
N ALA A 188 -10.25 -4.18 23.99
CA ALA A 188 -8.97 -3.63 23.57
C ALA A 188 -8.27 -4.56 22.57
N GLY A 189 -7.99 -4.05 21.36
CA GLY A 189 -7.35 -4.80 20.27
C GLY A 189 -8.24 -5.84 19.58
N SER A 190 -9.58 -5.71 19.67
CA SER A 190 -10.54 -6.62 19.01
C SER A 190 -10.94 -6.16 17.60
N PHE A 191 -10.57 -4.95 17.18
CA PHE A 191 -10.79 -4.53 15.79
C PHE A 191 -9.99 -5.43 14.84
N LYS A 192 -10.56 -5.65 13.65
CA LYS A 192 -10.09 -6.66 12.73
C LYS A 192 -9.44 -6.04 11.50
N LEU A 193 -8.40 -6.69 11.01
CA LEU A 193 -7.70 -6.39 9.78
C LEU A 193 -7.62 -7.67 8.94
N LEU A 194 -7.43 -7.49 7.64
CA LEU A 194 -7.32 -8.58 6.69
C LEU A 194 -5.99 -8.45 5.92
N PRO A 195 -4.83 -8.77 6.53
CA PRO A 195 -3.52 -8.55 5.92
C PRO A 195 -3.38 -9.33 4.61
N ALA A 196 -3.07 -8.62 3.51
CA ALA A 196 -2.88 -9.22 2.20
C ALA A 196 -1.38 -9.27 1.85
N TYR A 197 -0.96 -10.37 1.21
CA TYR A 197 0.41 -10.51 0.75
C TYR A 197 0.66 -9.67 -0.50
N VAL A 198 1.71 -8.85 -0.46
CA VAL A 198 2.05 -7.94 -1.56
C VAL A 198 2.41 -8.67 -2.86
N GLY A 199 2.94 -9.89 -2.76
CA GLY A 199 3.26 -10.73 -3.92
C GLY A 199 1.99 -11.18 -4.67
N ASP A 200 0.91 -11.48 -3.96
CA ASP A 200 -0.36 -11.86 -4.59
C ASP A 200 -1.00 -10.65 -5.27
N LEU A 201 -0.98 -9.48 -4.61
CA LEU A 201 -1.39 -8.22 -5.24
C LEU A 201 -0.60 -7.95 -6.53
N ALA A 202 0.72 -8.15 -6.52
CA ALA A 202 1.57 -7.90 -7.69
C ALA A 202 1.24 -8.84 -8.86
N LYS A 203 0.95 -10.13 -8.58
CA LYS A 203 0.48 -11.08 -9.60
C LYS A 203 -0.85 -10.62 -10.21
N GLY A 204 -1.82 -10.21 -9.37
CA GLY A 204 -3.11 -9.72 -9.84
C GLY A 204 -3.00 -8.43 -10.67
N VAL A 205 -2.09 -7.51 -10.30
CA VAL A 205 -1.81 -6.31 -11.10
C VAL A 205 -1.25 -6.68 -12.47
N ALA A 206 -0.33 -7.65 -12.55
CA ALA A 206 0.21 -8.10 -13.84
C ALA A 206 -0.85 -8.81 -14.68
N ALA A 207 -1.65 -9.69 -14.08
CA ALA A 207 -2.73 -10.42 -14.77
C ALA A 207 -3.83 -9.48 -15.29
N ALA A 208 -4.18 -8.44 -14.55
CA ALA A 208 -5.21 -7.48 -14.93
C ALA A 208 -4.91 -6.72 -16.24
N LEU A 209 -3.65 -6.62 -16.64
CA LEU A 209 -3.27 -5.97 -17.89
C LEU A 209 -3.77 -6.72 -19.14
N THR A 210 -3.90 -8.03 -19.03
CA THR A 210 -4.33 -8.93 -20.13
C THR A 210 -5.72 -9.52 -19.91
N THR A 211 -6.39 -9.19 -18.80
CA THR A 211 -7.74 -9.66 -18.48
C THR A 211 -8.74 -8.55 -18.81
N ASP A 212 -9.37 -8.63 -19.97
CA ASP A 212 -10.31 -7.60 -20.46
C ASP A 212 -11.48 -7.38 -19.49
N SER A 213 -11.97 -8.44 -18.85
CA SER A 213 -13.08 -8.37 -17.89
C SER A 213 -12.74 -7.57 -16.61
N SER A 214 -11.47 -7.25 -16.38
CA SER A 214 -11.04 -6.42 -15.26
C SER A 214 -11.18 -4.90 -15.52
N ALA A 215 -11.47 -4.52 -16.78
CA ALA A 215 -11.72 -3.11 -17.12
C ALA A 215 -13.03 -2.61 -16.50
N GLY A 216 -12.97 -1.42 -15.89
CA GLY A 216 -14.10 -0.82 -15.17
C GLY A 216 -14.37 -1.44 -13.79
N LYS A 217 -13.50 -2.34 -13.29
CA LYS A 217 -13.66 -2.98 -11.99
C LYS A 217 -12.81 -2.35 -10.89
N ILE A 218 -13.34 -2.39 -9.67
CA ILE A 218 -12.63 -2.11 -8.43
C ILE A 218 -12.45 -3.44 -7.71
N TYR A 219 -11.21 -3.84 -7.48
CA TYR A 219 -10.88 -5.04 -6.72
C TYR A 219 -10.47 -4.67 -5.29
N HIS A 220 -11.20 -5.18 -4.32
CA HIS A 220 -10.73 -5.21 -2.94
C HIS A 220 -9.74 -6.35 -2.78
N VAL A 221 -8.61 -6.10 -2.11
CA VAL A 221 -7.56 -7.11 -1.92
C VAL A 221 -7.30 -7.28 -0.44
N GLY A 222 -7.94 -8.27 0.14
CA GLY A 222 -7.70 -8.72 1.52
C GLY A 222 -6.87 -10.00 1.55
N GLY A 223 -6.42 -10.43 2.72
CA GLY A 223 -5.80 -11.75 2.90
C GLY A 223 -6.83 -12.88 3.09
N SER A 224 -6.35 -14.07 3.40
CA SER A 224 -7.19 -15.24 3.67
C SER A 224 -7.93 -15.17 5.00
N ASP A 225 -7.32 -14.53 6.01
CA ASP A 225 -7.78 -14.59 7.39
C ASP A 225 -8.00 -13.21 7.99
N GLU A 226 -9.20 -13.02 8.53
CA GLU A 226 -9.55 -11.84 9.29
C GLU A 226 -8.98 -11.95 10.70
N LEU A 227 -7.98 -11.15 11.03
CA LEU A 227 -7.23 -11.19 12.26
C LEU A 227 -7.53 -9.97 13.14
N THR A 228 -7.69 -10.18 14.44
CA THR A 228 -7.72 -9.10 15.41
C THR A 228 -6.33 -8.47 15.55
N TRP A 229 -6.27 -7.20 15.94
CA TRP A 229 -5.01 -6.54 16.27
C TRP A 229 -4.14 -7.33 17.24
N ARG A 230 -4.79 -8.01 18.19
CA ARG A 230 -4.13 -8.86 19.18
C ARG A 230 -3.43 -10.06 18.54
N GLU A 231 -4.11 -10.75 17.62
CA GLU A 231 -3.57 -11.88 16.88
C GLU A 231 -2.43 -11.46 15.96
N ILE A 232 -2.55 -10.32 15.27
CA ILE A 232 -1.47 -9.76 14.44
C ILE A 232 -0.20 -9.54 15.25
N ILE A 233 -0.30 -8.91 16.43
CA ILE A 233 0.87 -8.69 17.29
C ILE A 233 1.47 -10.01 17.77
N ASP A 234 0.67 -11.03 18.08
CA ASP A 234 1.16 -12.35 18.49
C ASP A 234 1.85 -13.08 17.34
N THR A 235 1.28 -13.03 16.13
CA THR A 235 1.88 -13.62 14.92
C THR A 235 3.24 -12.99 14.62
N ILE A 236 3.35 -11.65 14.65
CA ILE A 236 4.60 -10.93 14.46
C ILE A 236 5.63 -11.29 15.54
N ALA A 237 5.21 -11.39 16.80
CA ALA A 237 6.10 -11.77 17.89
C ALA A 237 6.64 -13.20 17.71
N THR A 238 5.79 -14.13 17.32
CA THR A 238 6.16 -15.52 17.03
C THR A 238 7.13 -15.61 15.85
N ALA A 239 6.85 -14.90 14.75
CA ALA A 239 7.73 -14.81 13.58
C ALA A 239 9.14 -14.32 13.94
N ALA A 240 9.22 -13.33 14.84
CA ALA A 240 10.48 -12.78 15.34
C ALA A 240 11.17 -13.65 16.42
N GLY A 241 10.72 -14.89 16.63
CA GLY A 241 11.30 -15.82 17.62
C GLY A 241 11.05 -15.41 19.08
N LYS A 242 10.12 -14.48 19.33
CA LYS A 242 9.73 -14.09 20.69
C LYS A 242 8.56 -14.93 21.16
N ARG A 243 8.58 -15.30 22.46
CA ARG A 243 7.47 -16.00 23.07
C ARG A 243 6.20 -15.13 23.05
N ARG A 244 5.52 -14.84 24.04
CA ARG A 244 4.31 -14.00 24.08
C ARG A 244 4.66 -12.54 24.35
N LYS A 245 4.10 -11.60 23.56
CA LYS A 245 4.27 -10.16 23.80
C LYS A 245 3.30 -9.69 24.89
N TRP A 246 3.80 -8.91 25.84
CA TRP A 246 3.00 -8.25 26.85
C TRP A 246 2.11 -7.20 26.20
N LYS A 247 0.84 -7.11 26.63
CA LYS A 247 -0.18 -6.23 26.04
C LYS A 247 -0.87 -5.43 27.12
N ILE A 248 -1.11 -4.13 26.86
CA ILE A 248 -1.87 -3.26 27.76
C ILE A 248 -3.01 -2.58 26.99
N PRO A 249 -4.20 -2.44 27.59
CA PRO A 249 -5.27 -1.66 26.99
C PRO A 249 -4.89 -0.18 26.99
N VAL A 250 -5.12 0.50 25.85
CA VAL A 250 -4.84 1.93 25.68
C VAL A 250 -6.03 2.59 25.01
N PRO A 251 -6.61 3.64 25.60
CA PRO A 251 -7.71 4.35 24.97
C PRO A 251 -7.26 5.09 23.73
N SER A 252 -7.95 4.91 22.61
CA SER A 252 -7.62 5.49 21.32
C SER A 252 -7.62 7.03 21.33
N TRP A 253 -8.48 7.65 22.14
CA TRP A 253 -8.55 9.10 22.30
C TRP A 253 -7.26 9.70 22.88
N GLY A 254 -6.61 9.00 23.82
CA GLY A 254 -5.35 9.46 24.43
C GLY A 254 -4.20 9.52 23.41
N ILE A 255 -4.11 8.50 22.54
CA ILE A 255 -3.13 8.50 21.45
C ILE A 255 -3.54 9.48 20.35
N GLY A 256 -4.83 9.60 20.05
CA GLY A 256 -5.36 10.60 19.12
C GLY A 256 -5.04 12.02 19.56
N ALA A 257 -5.16 12.32 20.86
CA ALA A 257 -4.75 13.62 21.44
C ALA A 257 -3.23 13.82 21.36
N ALA A 258 -2.44 12.83 21.73
CA ALA A 258 -0.99 12.88 21.59
C ALA A 258 -0.55 13.03 20.12
N ALA A 259 -1.19 12.32 19.21
CA ALA A 259 -0.92 12.43 17.78
C ALA A 259 -1.35 13.78 17.19
N ALA A 260 -2.41 14.40 17.71
CA ALA A 260 -2.82 15.75 17.30
C ALA A 260 -1.81 16.81 17.69
N VAL A 261 -1.15 16.65 18.86
CA VAL A 261 -0.15 17.61 19.38
C VAL A 261 1.26 17.30 18.89
N LEU A 262 1.63 16.02 18.78
CA LEU A 262 3.00 15.58 18.50
C LEU A 262 3.16 14.92 17.13
N GLY A 263 2.07 14.63 16.42
CA GLY A 263 2.08 13.87 15.16
C GLY A 263 2.78 14.58 13.99
N TRP A 264 3.04 15.89 14.13
CA TRP A 264 3.87 16.65 13.18
C TRP A 264 5.38 16.39 13.36
N LEU A 265 5.78 15.83 14.50
CA LEU A 265 7.18 15.48 14.77
C LEU A 265 7.55 14.19 13.99
N PRO A 266 8.67 14.18 13.28
CA PRO A 266 9.06 13.06 12.42
C PRO A 266 9.29 11.75 13.18
N PHE A 267 9.56 11.82 14.49
CA PHE A 267 9.77 10.66 15.36
C PHE A 267 8.48 10.13 16.02
N PHE A 268 7.33 10.83 15.89
CA PHE A 268 6.09 10.34 16.50
C PHE A 268 5.54 9.17 15.66
N PRO A 269 5.23 8.00 16.26
CA PRO A 269 5.04 6.76 15.53
C PRO A 269 3.77 6.71 14.66
N VAL A 270 2.71 7.46 15.02
CA VAL A 270 1.41 7.41 14.34
C VAL A 270 0.78 8.79 14.16
N THR A 271 0.00 8.97 13.09
CA THR A 271 -0.82 10.17 12.89
C THR A 271 -2.24 9.93 13.40
N ARG A 272 -2.98 11.03 13.61
CA ARG A 272 -4.40 10.96 13.99
C ARG A 272 -5.22 10.17 12.95
N ASP A 273 -5.00 10.43 11.67
CA ASP A 273 -5.68 9.74 10.57
C ASP A 273 -5.40 8.23 10.58
N GLN A 274 -4.14 7.84 10.84
CA GLN A 274 -3.78 6.42 10.94
C GLN A 274 -4.48 5.72 12.12
N ILE A 275 -4.61 6.37 13.28
CA ILE A 275 -5.37 5.81 14.41
C ILE A 275 -6.85 5.68 14.06
N THR A 276 -7.45 6.71 13.45
CA THR A 276 -8.85 6.68 13.03
C THR A 276 -9.09 5.52 12.07
N MET A 277 -8.30 5.41 11.02
CA MET A 277 -8.41 4.32 10.03
C MET A 277 -8.16 2.94 10.63
N LEU A 278 -7.21 2.83 11.57
CA LEU A 278 -6.94 1.58 12.27
C LEU A 278 -8.14 1.12 13.12
N MET A 279 -8.78 2.06 13.82
CA MET A 279 -9.95 1.77 14.68
C MET A 279 -11.23 1.49 13.89
N GLU A 280 -11.35 1.99 12.67
CA GLU A 280 -12.44 1.61 11.75
C GLU A 280 -12.35 0.14 11.34
N GLY A 281 -11.19 -0.48 11.52
CA GLY A 281 -10.86 -1.80 10.96
C GLY A 281 -10.45 -1.69 9.50
N ASN A 282 -9.96 -2.79 8.95
CA ASN A 282 -9.57 -2.85 7.55
C ASN A 282 -9.82 -4.26 6.99
N THR A 283 -11.09 -4.57 6.84
CA THR A 283 -11.57 -5.83 6.26
C THR A 283 -12.33 -5.56 4.97
N CYS A 284 -12.36 -6.50 4.06
CA CYS A 284 -13.05 -6.40 2.78
C CYS A 284 -13.34 -7.80 2.22
N ASP A 285 -14.29 -7.90 1.32
CA ASP A 285 -14.44 -9.09 0.49
C ASP A 285 -13.48 -8.97 -0.70
N GLY A 286 -12.48 -9.84 -0.73
CA GLY A 286 -11.48 -9.92 -1.79
C GLY A 286 -11.72 -11.08 -2.77
N SER A 287 -12.84 -11.79 -2.66
CA SER A 287 -13.12 -13.00 -3.46
C SER A 287 -12.99 -12.77 -4.96
N ASP A 288 -13.55 -11.68 -5.48
CA ASP A 288 -13.49 -11.37 -6.91
C ASP A 288 -12.05 -11.23 -7.41
N PHE A 289 -11.15 -10.64 -6.60
CA PHE A 289 -9.75 -10.49 -6.96
C PHE A 289 -9.07 -11.86 -7.12
N TYR A 290 -9.25 -12.74 -6.15
CA TYR A 290 -8.61 -14.05 -6.16
C TYR A 290 -9.19 -14.97 -7.23
N GLN A 291 -10.50 -14.90 -7.48
CA GLN A 291 -11.19 -15.69 -8.50
C GLN A 291 -10.85 -15.23 -9.93
N ASP A 292 -10.94 -13.91 -10.20
CA ASP A 292 -10.72 -13.36 -11.53
C ASP A 292 -9.27 -13.55 -12.03
N PHE A 293 -8.31 -13.63 -11.10
CA PHE A 293 -6.89 -13.77 -11.44
C PHE A 293 -6.27 -15.12 -11.10
N ASP A 294 -7.08 -16.10 -10.66
CA ASP A 294 -6.65 -17.46 -10.28
C ASP A 294 -5.45 -17.45 -9.31
N ILE A 295 -5.61 -16.73 -8.20
CA ILE A 295 -4.57 -16.57 -7.18
C ILE A 295 -5.05 -17.21 -5.88
N GLU A 296 -4.24 -18.06 -5.28
CA GLU A 296 -4.45 -18.50 -3.91
C GLU A 296 -3.90 -17.47 -2.92
N PRO A 297 -4.70 -16.99 -1.95
CA PRO A 297 -4.25 -15.99 -1.01
C PRO A 297 -3.19 -16.53 -0.05
N THR A 298 -2.06 -15.84 0.03
CA THR A 298 -0.99 -16.16 0.97
C THR A 298 -1.38 -15.72 2.38
N ALA A 299 -1.42 -16.65 3.32
CA ALA A 299 -1.85 -16.41 4.71
C ALA A 299 -0.83 -15.59 5.52
N PHE A 300 -1.32 -14.81 6.49
CA PHE A 300 -0.50 -14.04 7.43
C PHE A 300 -0.03 -14.94 8.58
N THR A 301 1.02 -15.72 8.35
CA THR A 301 1.56 -16.69 9.31
C THR A 301 3.00 -16.35 9.74
N PRO A 302 3.49 -16.90 10.88
CA PRO A 302 4.87 -16.70 11.30
C PRO A 302 5.91 -17.16 10.26
N GLU A 303 5.59 -18.17 9.46
CA GLU A 303 6.45 -18.71 8.40
C GLU A 303 6.61 -17.69 7.28
N ASN A 304 5.49 -17.10 6.84
CA ASN A 304 5.45 -16.08 5.77
C ASN A 304 6.01 -14.72 6.24
N LEU A 305 6.20 -14.53 7.54
CA LEU A 305 6.86 -13.38 8.17
C LEU A 305 8.31 -13.66 8.57
N GLY A 306 8.94 -14.71 8.06
CA GLY A 306 10.31 -15.14 8.42
C GLY A 306 11.39 -14.07 8.24
N TYR A 307 11.13 -13.04 7.42
CA TYR A 307 12.01 -11.88 7.22
C TYR A 307 12.09 -10.93 8.44
N LEU A 308 11.31 -11.15 9.49
CA LEU A 308 11.35 -10.37 10.74
C LEU A 308 12.39 -10.88 11.76
N ARG A 309 13.09 -11.96 11.47
CA ARG A 309 14.12 -12.58 12.33
C ARG A 309 15.45 -11.84 12.33
#